data_4e4960bc3a25b4406700d970fdc83ff2
#
_entry.id   4e4960bc3a25b4406700d970fdc83ff2
#
_cell.length_a   1.000
_cell.length_b   1.000
_cell.length_c   1.000
_cell.angle_alpha   90.00
_cell.angle_beta   90.00
_cell.angle_gamma   90.00
#
_symmetry.space_group_name_H-M   'P 1'
#
loop_
_entity.id
_entity.type
_entity.pdbx_description
1 polymer ?
#
loop_
_entity_poly.entity_id
_entity_poly.type
_entity_poly.pdbx_seq_one_letter_code
_entity_poly.pdbx_strand_id
1 'polypeptide(L)'
;MPRMSQIAAGALAAALAFTSAASFATSSSDPETDQVKSRVVERLGVRPTTVAKTPFGLWEISVAPDQVFYVDGNVRYLLLGNAVDIATRENLTEKRIAEISRVDWKTLPQKDAIRGRYQVAVFADATCMYCRLLESYFAKMNDVTVYTYVFPMKQSRNLAKNVVCARNPGAAWGNLMTKGVKPAEANCDDSVLDRNTVLSQKIGVAGTPTLIFPDGSRLGGVPSYENLVKALRERNPGK
;
A
#
# COMPACT_ATOMS: atom_id res chain seq x y z
N MET A 1 -23.75 -71.17 56.64
CA MET A 1 -23.27 -69.96 57.32
C MET A 1 -21.77 -69.98 57.24
N PRO A 2 -21.16 -69.22 56.42
CA PRO A 2 -20.11 -68.37 56.89
C PRO A 2 -20.04 -67.00 56.14
N ARG A 3 -19.37 -66.11 56.79
CA ARG A 3 -19.27 -64.65 56.65
C ARG A 3 -18.64 -64.17 55.37
N MET A 4 -19.26 -63.14 54.81
CA MET A 4 -18.68 -62.31 53.79
C MET A 4 -17.60 -61.39 54.41
N SER A 5 -16.43 -61.36 53.76
CA SER A 5 -15.39 -60.39 54.02
C SER A 5 -15.31 -59.37 52.88
N GLN A 6 -15.54 -58.09 53.21
CA GLN A 6 -15.46 -57.00 52.25
C GLN A 6 -14.01 -56.59 52.07
N ILE A 7 -13.53 -56.52 50.85
CA ILE A 7 -12.26 -55.91 50.48
C ILE A 7 -12.56 -54.56 49.85
N ALA A 8 -12.10 -53.52 50.52
CA ALA A 8 -12.17 -52.13 50.03
C ALA A 8 -11.14 -51.91 48.92
N ALA A 9 -11.63 -51.55 47.76
CA ALA A 9 -10.77 -51.10 46.66
C ALA A 9 -10.56 -49.59 46.76
N GLY A 10 -9.31 -49.19 47.10
CA GLY A 10 -8.89 -47.79 47.03
C GLY A 10 -8.64 -47.31 45.61
N ALA A 11 -9.40 -46.36 45.15
CA ALA A 11 -9.19 -45.70 43.86
C ALA A 11 -8.11 -44.63 43.98
N LEU A 12 -6.97 -44.88 43.35
CA LEU A 12 -5.89 -43.87 43.20
C LEU A 12 -6.22 -43.00 42.00
N ALA A 13 -6.65 -41.77 42.24
CA ALA A 13 -6.87 -40.80 41.17
C ALA A 13 -5.52 -40.14 40.78
N ALA A 14 -4.98 -40.54 39.64
CA ALA A 14 -3.83 -39.91 39.05
C ALA A 14 -4.30 -38.63 38.30
N ALA A 15 -3.98 -37.45 38.87
CA ALA A 15 -4.17 -36.17 38.21
C ALA A 15 -3.09 -35.97 37.15
N LEU A 16 -3.49 -36.12 35.88
CA LEU A 16 -2.66 -35.75 34.72
C LEU A 16 -2.73 -34.22 34.56
N ALA A 17 -1.69 -33.54 35.01
CA ALA A 17 -1.46 -32.12 34.72
C ALA A 17 -1.08 -31.95 33.24
N PHE A 18 -2.01 -31.52 32.39
CA PHE A 18 -1.72 -31.08 31.05
C PHE A 18 -1.02 -29.71 31.13
N THR A 19 0.30 -29.69 31.08
CA THR A 19 1.07 -28.49 30.80
C THR A 19 0.92 -28.18 29.31
N SER A 20 0.04 -27.22 28.98
CA SER A 20 -0.03 -26.64 27.66
C SER A 20 1.24 -25.83 27.39
N ALA A 21 2.22 -26.47 26.75
CA ALA A 21 3.33 -25.76 26.17
C ALA A 21 2.79 -24.88 25.01
N ALA A 22 2.67 -23.59 25.26
CA ALA A 22 2.45 -22.61 24.19
C ALA A 22 3.69 -22.65 23.28
N SER A 23 3.56 -23.39 22.17
CA SER A 23 4.54 -23.34 21.09
C SER A 23 4.46 -21.96 20.48
N PHE A 24 5.35 -21.05 20.87
CA PHE A 24 5.63 -19.86 20.07
C PHE A 24 6.16 -20.38 18.74
N ALA A 25 5.36 -20.23 17.69
CA ALA A 25 5.78 -20.44 16.32
C ALA A 25 6.82 -19.35 16.01
N THR A 26 8.08 -19.68 16.22
CA THR A 26 9.21 -18.91 15.68
C THR A 26 9.07 -19.03 14.18
N SER A 27 8.78 -17.93 13.51
CA SER A 27 8.87 -17.81 12.05
C SER A 27 10.33 -18.12 11.70
N SER A 28 10.60 -19.37 11.31
CA SER A 28 11.93 -19.75 10.83
C SER A 28 12.10 -19.14 9.45
N SER A 29 12.81 -18.02 9.37
CA SER A 29 13.34 -17.54 8.09
C SER A 29 14.24 -18.63 7.51
N ASP A 30 14.08 -18.91 6.22
CA ASP A 30 14.96 -19.83 5.50
C ASP A 30 16.40 -19.30 5.58
N PRO A 31 17.40 -20.09 6.06
CA PRO A 31 18.77 -19.64 6.21
C PRO A 31 19.38 -19.04 4.94
N GLU A 32 18.98 -19.52 3.77
CA GLU A 32 19.43 -19.01 2.49
C GLU A 32 18.87 -17.60 2.22
N THR A 33 17.60 -17.35 2.58
CA THR A 33 16.97 -16.03 2.52
C THR A 33 17.72 -15.02 3.38
N ASP A 34 18.08 -15.39 4.61
CA ASP A 34 18.82 -14.52 5.52
C ASP A 34 20.24 -14.22 5.02
N GLN A 35 20.90 -15.19 4.38
CA GLN A 35 22.21 -14.97 3.77
C GLN A 35 22.12 -13.99 2.60
N VAL A 36 21.15 -14.16 1.70
CA VAL A 36 20.94 -13.23 0.59
C VAL A 36 20.60 -11.84 1.09
N LYS A 37 19.73 -11.74 2.08
CA LYS A 37 19.38 -10.46 2.73
C LYS A 37 20.61 -9.74 3.28
N SER A 38 21.47 -10.46 3.99
CA SER A 38 22.72 -9.90 4.55
C SER A 38 23.65 -9.42 3.46
N ARG A 39 23.84 -10.21 2.38
CA ARG A 39 24.67 -9.84 1.22
C ARG A 39 24.12 -8.63 0.48
N VAL A 40 22.80 -8.48 0.36
CA VAL A 40 22.16 -7.29 -0.24
C VAL A 40 22.50 -6.04 0.58
N VAL A 41 22.38 -6.09 1.90
CA VAL A 41 22.75 -4.97 2.76
C VAL A 41 24.23 -4.62 2.63
N GLU A 42 25.11 -5.64 2.65
CA GLU A 42 26.57 -5.47 2.60
C GLU A 42 27.03 -4.89 1.24
N ARG A 43 26.51 -5.43 0.13
CA ARG A 43 27.04 -5.10 -1.22
C ARG A 43 26.34 -3.94 -1.91
N LEU A 44 25.03 -3.74 -1.62
CA LEU A 44 24.24 -2.71 -2.26
C LEU A 44 23.92 -1.54 -1.33
N GLY A 45 24.18 -1.66 -0.01
CA GLY A 45 23.90 -0.60 0.96
C GLY A 45 22.40 -0.34 1.18
N VAL A 46 21.52 -1.22 0.69
CA VAL A 46 20.07 -1.08 0.81
C VAL A 46 19.50 -2.12 1.76
N ARG A 47 18.45 -1.75 2.50
CA ARG A 47 17.74 -2.67 3.40
C ARG A 47 16.50 -3.20 2.71
N PRO A 48 16.44 -4.49 2.34
CA PRO A 48 15.26 -5.07 1.72
C PRO A 48 14.10 -5.16 2.72
N THR A 49 12.91 -4.87 2.25
CA THR A 49 11.64 -5.14 2.95
C THR A 49 11.24 -6.60 2.79
N THR A 50 11.44 -7.17 1.59
CA THR A 50 11.24 -8.59 1.32
C THR A 50 12.38 -9.16 0.48
N VAL A 51 12.66 -10.46 0.69
CA VAL A 51 13.58 -11.27 -0.11
C VAL A 51 12.88 -12.59 -0.39
N ALA A 52 12.73 -12.97 -1.65
CA ALA A 52 12.03 -14.19 -2.05
C ALA A 52 12.70 -14.90 -3.21
N LYS A 53 12.65 -16.22 -3.23
CA LYS A 53 13.07 -17.02 -4.39
C LYS A 53 12.08 -16.84 -5.53
N THR A 54 12.59 -16.71 -6.74
CA THR A 54 11.77 -16.72 -7.95
C THR A 54 11.76 -18.11 -8.60
N PRO A 55 10.72 -18.44 -9.37
CA PRO A 55 10.69 -19.71 -10.10
C PRO A 55 11.74 -19.83 -11.21
N PHE A 56 12.39 -18.71 -11.57
CA PHE A 56 13.42 -18.65 -12.62
C PHE A 56 14.85 -18.55 -12.05
N GLY A 57 15.06 -18.92 -10.78
CA GLY A 57 16.39 -19.13 -10.19
C GLY A 57 17.09 -17.87 -9.68
N LEU A 58 16.46 -16.71 -9.72
CA LEU A 58 16.96 -15.48 -9.10
C LEU A 58 16.27 -15.22 -7.75
N TRP A 59 16.80 -14.27 -7.02
CA TRP A 59 16.20 -13.74 -5.81
C TRP A 59 15.53 -12.40 -6.12
N GLU A 60 14.26 -12.30 -5.76
CA GLU A 60 13.52 -11.05 -5.79
C GLU A 60 13.80 -10.25 -4.54
N ILE A 61 14.16 -9.00 -4.71
CA ILE A 61 14.46 -8.06 -3.64
C ILE A 61 13.49 -6.89 -3.77
N SER A 62 12.71 -6.63 -2.71
CA SER A 62 11.90 -5.43 -2.61
C SER A 62 12.52 -4.50 -1.57
N VAL A 63 12.67 -3.22 -1.88
CA VAL A 63 13.18 -2.18 -0.97
C VAL A 63 12.14 -1.11 -0.66
N ALA A 64 11.13 -1.00 -1.53
CA ALA A 64 9.97 -0.14 -1.36
C ALA A 64 8.74 -0.80 -2.02
N PRO A 65 7.53 -0.34 -1.75
CA PRO A 65 6.31 -0.96 -2.29
C PRO A 65 6.24 -1.04 -3.82
N ASP A 66 6.98 -0.20 -4.53
CA ASP A 66 7.02 -0.12 -5.99
C ASP A 66 8.41 -0.41 -6.58
N GLN A 67 9.35 -0.84 -5.75
CA GLN A 67 10.73 -1.08 -6.16
C GLN A 67 11.11 -2.54 -5.94
N VAL A 68 11.14 -3.27 -7.04
CA VAL A 68 11.57 -4.67 -7.11
C VAL A 68 12.73 -4.79 -8.08
N PHE A 69 13.75 -5.55 -7.69
CA PHE A 69 14.84 -5.96 -8.56
C PHE A 69 15.26 -7.39 -8.24
N TYR A 70 16.14 -7.94 -9.06
CA TYR A 70 16.55 -9.33 -8.94
C TYR A 70 18.07 -9.46 -8.78
N VAL A 71 18.49 -10.45 -8.01
CA VAL A 71 19.91 -10.77 -7.82
C VAL A 71 20.13 -12.28 -7.89
N ASP A 72 21.36 -12.70 -8.20
CA ASP A 72 21.79 -14.08 -8.00
C ASP A 72 22.01 -14.36 -6.50
N GLY A 73 22.06 -15.63 -6.08
CA GLY A 73 22.21 -16.01 -4.67
C GLY A 73 23.48 -15.47 -3.99
N ASN A 74 24.49 -15.09 -4.76
CA ASN A 74 25.72 -14.47 -4.25
C ASN A 74 25.68 -12.93 -4.28
N VAL A 75 24.59 -12.33 -4.81
CA VAL A 75 24.44 -10.88 -5.01
C VAL A 75 25.62 -10.29 -5.79
N ARG A 76 26.09 -11.05 -6.78
CA ARG A 76 27.12 -10.61 -7.71
C ARG A 76 26.55 -9.86 -8.89
N TYR A 77 25.36 -10.26 -9.34
CA TYR A 77 24.65 -9.67 -10.46
C TYR A 77 23.36 -9.03 -9.98
N LEU A 78 23.10 -7.82 -10.47
CA LEU A 78 21.88 -7.05 -10.22
C LEU A 78 21.15 -6.89 -11.55
N LEU A 79 19.89 -7.33 -11.61
CA LEU A 79 19.03 -7.17 -12.76
C LEU A 79 17.92 -6.17 -12.41
N LEU A 80 17.85 -5.11 -13.19
CA LEU A 80 16.81 -4.08 -13.12
C LEU A 80 15.86 -4.26 -14.30
N GLY A 81 14.57 -4.21 -14.05
CA GLY A 81 13.54 -4.35 -15.08
C GLY A 81 12.51 -5.42 -14.77
N ASN A 82 11.74 -5.80 -15.78
CA ASN A 82 10.62 -6.71 -15.65
C ASN A 82 11.01 -8.15 -16.00
N ALA A 83 10.63 -9.10 -15.14
CA ALA A 83 10.59 -10.52 -15.46
C ALA A 83 9.23 -10.84 -16.08
N VAL A 84 9.24 -11.34 -17.33
CA VAL A 84 8.02 -11.72 -18.05
C VAL A 84 8.06 -13.21 -18.32
N ASP A 85 7.00 -13.92 -17.93
CA ASP A 85 6.78 -15.29 -18.33
C ASP A 85 6.35 -15.31 -19.80
N ILE A 86 7.20 -15.86 -20.68
CA ILE A 86 6.97 -15.85 -22.12
C ILE A 86 5.82 -16.77 -22.51
N ALA A 87 5.59 -17.86 -21.75
CA ALA A 87 4.52 -18.81 -22.03
C ALA A 87 3.13 -18.23 -21.73
N THR A 88 3.01 -17.54 -20.60
CA THR A 88 1.75 -16.92 -20.16
C THR A 88 1.63 -15.46 -20.60
N ARG A 89 2.73 -14.82 -21.00
CA ARG A 89 2.86 -13.39 -21.24
C ARG A 89 2.60 -12.52 -20.00
N GLU A 90 2.64 -13.13 -18.81
CA GLU A 90 2.44 -12.42 -17.55
C GLU A 90 3.71 -11.67 -17.15
N ASN A 91 3.58 -10.39 -16.80
CA ASN A 91 4.66 -9.61 -16.18
C ASN A 91 4.69 -9.92 -14.68
N LEU A 92 5.59 -10.80 -14.28
CA LEU A 92 5.75 -11.26 -12.90
C LEU A 92 6.17 -10.14 -11.96
N THR A 93 6.99 -9.20 -12.44
CA THR A 93 7.42 -8.03 -11.65
C THR A 93 6.26 -7.09 -11.37
N GLU A 94 5.45 -6.75 -12.37
CA GLU A 94 4.26 -5.91 -12.17
C GLU A 94 3.23 -6.57 -11.25
N LYS A 95 3.00 -7.86 -11.43
CA LYS A 95 2.13 -8.64 -10.54
C LYS A 95 2.63 -8.57 -9.10
N ARG A 96 3.91 -8.78 -8.90
CA ARG A 96 4.52 -8.72 -7.57
C ARG A 96 4.46 -7.33 -6.95
N ILE A 97 4.77 -6.30 -7.71
CA ILE A 97 4.60 -4.91 -7.27
C ILE A 97 3.15 -4.66 -6.87
N ALA A 98 2.19 -5.09 -7.67
CA ALA A 98 0.77 -4.96 -7.34
C ALA A 98 0.38 -5.68 -6.03
N GLU A 99 0.99 -6.82 -5.73
CA GLU A 99 0.75 -7.56 -4.48
C GLU A 99 1.34 -6.87 -3.25
N ILE A 100 2.66 -6.56 -3.29
CA ILE A 100 3.38 -5.99 -2.13
C ILE A 100 3.04 -4.52 -1.87
N SER A 101 2.53 -3.81 -2.87
CA SER A 101 2.14 -2.42 -2.76
C SER A 101 0.67 -2.22 -2.32
N ARG A 102 -0.06 -3.29 -2.03
CA ARG A 102 -1.45 -3.18 -1.58
C ARG A 102 -1.57 -2.38 -0.29
N VAL A 103 -2.57 -1.54 -0.26
CA VAL A 103 -2.92 -0.71 0.89
C VAL A 103 -4.25 -1.18 1.45
N ASP A 104 -4.34 -1.36 2.75
CA ASP A 104 -5.64 -1.58 3.36
C ASP A 104 -6.49 -0.30 3.22
N TRP A 105 -7.48 -0.35 2.33
CA TRP A 105 -8.39 0.75 2.03
C TRP A 105 -9.03 1.36 3.28
N LYS A 106 -9.31 0.54 4.29
CA LYS A 106 -9.91 0.98 5.55
C LYS A 106 -8.99 1.88 6.39
N THR A 107 -7.67 1.83 6.13
CA THR A 107 -6.70 2.71 6.81
C THR A 107 -6.69 4.13 6.26
N LEU A 108 -7.33 4.36 5.10
CA LEU A 108 -7.44 5.68 4.50
C LEU A 108 -8.64 6.43 5.08
N PRO A 109 -8.45 7.61 5.71
CA PRO A 109 -9.56 8.43 6.21
C PRO A 109 -10.43 8.92 5.06
N GLN A 110 -11.67 8.47 4.99
CA GLN A 110 -12.61 8.79 3.91
C GLN A 110 -13.60 9.85 4.41
N LYS A 111 -13.30 11.12 4.19
CA LYS A 111 -14.16 12.24 4.58
C LYS A 111 -14.62 13.05 3.36
N ASP A 112 -15.86 13.50 3.41
CA ASP A 112 -16.44 14.63 2.66
C ASP A 112 -16.31 14.56 1.13
N ALA A 113 -16.47 13.36 0.53
CA ALA A 113 -16.43 13.23 -0.92
C ALA A 113 -17.84 13.27 -1.54
N ILE A 114 -17.92 13.80 -2.76
CA ILE A 114 -19.09 13.67 -3.63
C ILE A 114 -19.30 12.18 -3.91
N ARG A 115 -20.49 11.66 -3.64
CA ARG A 115 -20.78 10.23 -3.72
C ARG A 115 -21.01 9.80 -5.17
N GLY A 116 -20.03 9.12 -5.74
CA GLY A 116 -20.15 8.37 -6.97
C GLY A 116 -20.14 6.86 -6.71
N ARG A 117 -20.44 6.09 -7.75
CA ARG A 117 -20.44 4.61 -7.70
C ARG A 117 -19.04 4.05 -7.45
N TYR A 118 -18.05 4.59 -8.13
CA TYR A 118 -16.65 4.19 -8.00
C TYR A 118 -15.90 5.11 -7.05
N GLN A 119 -14.94 4.57 -6.33
CA GLN A 119 -14.16 5.31 -5.35
C GLN A 119 -12.67 5.20 -5.65
N VAL A 120 -11.94 6.26 -5.39
CA VAL A 120 -10.47 6.29 -5.49
C VAL A 120 -9.90 7.31 -4.52
N ALA A 121 -8.83 6.96 -3.84
CA ALA A 121 -8.01 7.88 -3.07
C ALA A 121 -6.86 8.36 -3.92
N VAL A 122 -6.57 9.66 -3.90
CA VAL A 122 -5.51 10.27 -4.70
C VAL A 122 -4.61 11.11 -3.82
N PHE A 123 -3.35 10.73 -3.72
CA PHE A 123 -2.31 11.59 -3.16
C PHE A 123 -1.82 12.53 -4.24
N ALA A 124 -2.00 13.84 -4.03
CA ALA A 124 -1.78 14.84 -5.05
C ALA A 124 -1.13 16.11 -4.48
N ASP A 125 -0.30 16.77 -5.30
CA ASP A 125 0.35 18.04 -4.97
C ASP A 125 -0.28 19.20 -5.76
N ALA A 126 -0.44 20.35 -5.10
CA ALA A 126 -1.10 21.53 -5.66
C ALA A 126 -0.37 22.16 -6.86
N THR A 127 0.92 21.84 -7.04
CA THR A 127 1.75 22.34 -8.16
C THR A 127 2.03 21.28 -9.21
N CYS A 128 1.64 20.04 -8.98
CA CYS A 128 1.92 18.93 -9.86
C CYS A 128 1.10 19.00 -11.16
N MET A 129 1.80 19.08 -12.29
CA MET A 129 1.17 19.13 -13.63
C MET A 129 0.39 17.85 -13.95
N TYR A 130 0.91 16.69 -13.59
CA TYR A 130 0.23 15.41 -13.79
C TYR A 130 -1.02 15.28 -12.92
N CYS A 131 -1.03 15.87 -11.71
CA CYS A 131 -2.23 15.94 -10.88
C CYS A 131 -3.32 16.79 -11.55
N ARG A 132 -2.95 17.89 -12.23
CA ARG A 132 -3.90 18.70 -13.03
C ARG A 132 -4.49 17.89 -14.17
N LEU A 133 -3.68 17.14 -14.89
CA LEU A 133 -4.17 16.27 -15.97
C LEU A 133 -5.16 15.22 -15.42
N LEU A 134 -4.82 14.57 -14.32
CA LEU A 134 -5.69 13.58 -13.66
C LEU A 134 -7.03 14.21 -13.23
N GLU A 135 -6.98 15.41 -12.63
CA GLU A 135 -8.19 16.13 -12.20
C GLU A 135 -9.08 16.50 -13.39
N SER A 136 -8.48 16.85 -14.56
CA SER A 136 -9.24 17.08 -15.78
C SER A 136 -9.96 15.84 -16.30
N TYR A 137 -9.46 14.64 -15.98
CA TYR A 137 -10.14 13.39 -16.29
C TYR A 137 -11.32 13.16 -15.34
N PHE A 138 -11.13 13.35 -14.03
CA PHE A 138 -12.21 13.23 -13.04
C PHE A 138 -13.34 14.23 -13.28
N ALA A 139 -13.01 15.45 -13.72
CA ALA A 139 -14.01 16.46 -14.07
C ALA A 139 -14.97 16.04 -15.21
N LYS A 140 -14.61 15.05 -16.00
CA LYS A 140 -15.46 14.47 -17.06
C LYS A 140 -16.27 13.26 -16.59
N MET A 141 -16.08 12.82 -15.34
CA MET A 141 -16.73 11.63 -14.79
C MET A 141 -17.84 12.04 -13.81
N ASN A 142 -19.03 11.46 -13.97
CA ASN A 142 -20.18 11.78 -13.11
C ASN A 142 -20.41 10.76 -11.99
N ASP A 143 -19.65 9.66 -11.97
CA ASP A 143 -19.93 8.50 -11.12
C ASP A 143 -18.70 8.05 -10.33
N VAL A 144 -17.81 8.99 -9.99
CA VAL A 144 -16.58 8.72 -9.24
C VAL A 144 -16.53 9.60 -7.99
N THR A 145 -16.23 8.98 -6.87
CA THR A 145 -15.87 9.67 -5.62
C THR A 145 -14.35 9.72 -5.52
N VAL A 146 -13.79 10.92 -5.51
CA VAL A 146 -12.35 11.13 -5.36
C VAL A 146 -12.06 11.64 -3.95
N TYR A 147 -11.28 10.88 -3.19
CA TYR A 147 -10.76 11.29 -1.89
C TYR A 147 -9.36 11.88 -2.10
N THR A 148 -9.25 13.21 -2.16
CA THR A 148 -7.99 13.89 -2.40
C THR A 148 -7.21 14.09 -1.09
N TYR A 149 -6.03 13.47 -1.02
CA TYR A 149 -5.04 13.67 0.03
C TYR A 149 -4.01 14.66 -0.49
N VAL A 150 -4.15 15.93 -0.11
CA VAL A 150 -3.17 16.95 -0.50
C VAL A 150 -1.85 16.62 0.19
N PHE A 151 -0.84 16.31 -0.62
CA PHE A 151 0.48 15.86 -0.21
C PHE A 151 1.52 16.87 -0.71
N PRO A 152 1.84 17.94 0.08
CA PRO A 152 2.65 19.03 -0.40
C PRO A 152 4.12 18.66 -0.52
N MET A 153 4.70 18.90 -1.69
CA MET A 153 6.14 19.02 -1.85
C MET A 153 6.64 20.33 -1.21
N LYS A 154 7.95 20.44 -0.93
CA LYS A 154 8.50 21.60 -0.16
C LYS A 154 8.04 22.98 -0.66
N GLN A 155 7.97 23.17 -1.99
CA GLN A 155 7.63 24.46 -2.58
C GLN A 155 6.12 24.74 -2.64
N SER A 156 5.28 23.73 -2.46
CA SER A 156 3.82 23.84 -2.63
C SER A 156 3.06 24.02 -1.32
N ARG A 157 3.72 23.96 -0.16
CA ARG A 157 3.07 23.97 1.15
C ARG A 157 2.11 25.14 1.36
N ASN A 158 2.53 26.36 1.00
CA ASN A 158 1.68 27.54 1.16
C ASN A 158 0.43 27.46 0.28
N LEU A 159 0.58 27.01 -0.97
CA LEU A 159 -0.56 26.85 -1.86
C LEU A 159 -1.49 25.73 -1.37
N ALA A 160 -0.92 24.62 -0.91
CA ALA A 160 -1.67 23.52 -0.31
C ALA A 160 -2.44 23.99 0.94
N LYS A 161 -1.81 24.79 1.82
CA LYS A 161 -2.46 25.39 2.97
C LYS A 161 -3.67 26.23 2.55
N ASN A 162 -3.52 27.11 1.56
CA ASN A 162 -4.62 27.93 1.07
C ASN A 162 -5.78 27.09 0.53
N VAL A 163 -5.49 25.93 -0.09
CA VAL A 163 -6.53 25.00 -0.53
C VAL A 163 -7.28 24.39 0.65
N VAL A 164 -6.57 23.79 1.62
CA VAL A 164 -7.22 23.09 2.74
C VAL A 164 -7.91 24.04 3.71
N CYS A 165 -7.46 25.29 3.79
CA CYS A 165 -8.06 26.36 4.60
C CYS A 165 -9.18 27.14 3.89
N ALA A 166 -9.43 26.88 2.61
CA ALA A 166 -10.53 27.53 1.91
C ALA A 166 -11.88 27.13 2.52
N ARG A 167 -12.88 28.02 2.45
CA ARG A 167 -14.24 27.75 2.92
C ARG A 167 -14.83 26.46 2.34
N ASN A 168 -14.49 26.14 1.09
CA ASN A 168 -14.82 24.89 0.43
C ASN A 168 -13.53 24.33 -0.21
N PRO A 169 -12.79 23.47 0.51
CA PRO A 169 -11.50 22.92 0.04
C PRO A 169 -11.62 22.13 -1.25
N GLY A 170 -12.71 21.36 -1.44
CA GLY A 170 -12.94 20.60 -2.66
C GLY A 170 -13.13 21.48 -3.89
N ALA A 171 -13.93 22.56 -3.76
CA ALA A 171 -14.09 23.54 -4.85
C ALA A 171 -12.79 24.32 -5.11
N ALA A 172 -12.05 24.69 -4.06
CA ALA A 172 -10.75 25.35 -4.18
C ALA A 172 -9.75 24.47 -4.92
N TRP A 173 -9.67 23.19 -4.57
CA TRP A 173 -8.86 22.19 -5.26
C TRP A 173 -9.26 22.07 -6.74
N GLY A 174 -10.54 21.80 -7.02
CA GLY A 174 -11.03 21.65 -8.39
C GLY A 174 -10.75 22.89 -9.26
N ASN A 175 -10.99 24.10 -8.75
CA ASN A 175 -10.71 25.34 -9.47
C ASN A 175 -9.21 25.56 -9.71
N LEU A 176 -8.38 25.25 -8.71
CA LEU A 176 -6.92 25.34 -8.86
C LEU A 176 -6.42 24.37 -9.93
N MET A 177 -6.87 23.11 -9.88
CA MET A 177 -6.33 22.06 -10.75
C MET A 177 -6.88 22.11 -12.17
N THR A 178 -8.16 22.45 -12.34
CA THR A 178 -8.79 22.47 -13.68
C THR A 178 -8.75 23.83 -14.38
N LYS A 179 -8.76 24.95 -13.61
CA LYS A 179 -8.84 26.30 -14.13
C LYS A 179 -7.61 27.15 -13.81
N GLY A 180 -6.68 26.65 -13.00
CA GLY A 180 -5.51 27.42 -12.55
C GLY A 180 -5.82 28.56 -11.58
N VAL A 181 -7.06 28.63 -11.05
CA VAL A 181 -7.49 29.67 -10.12
C VAL A 181 -6.92 29.37 -8.74
N LYS A 182 -5.97 30.19 -8.30
CA LYS A 182 -5.37 30.06 -6.97
C LYS A 182 -6.39 30.46 -5.90
N PRO A 183 -6.53 29.68 -4.80
CA PRO A 183 -7.33 30.10 -3.66
C PRO A 183 -6.72 31.33 -2.99
N ALA A 184 -7.55 32.14 -2.34
CA ALA A 184 -7.08 33.26 -1.53
C ALA A 184 -6.17 32.75 -0.40
N GLU A 185 -5.27 33.61 0.06
CA GLU A 185 -4.48 33.32 1.25
C GLU A 185 -5.40 33.10 2.45
N ALA A 186 -5.13 32.01 3.16
CA ALA A 186 -5.92 31.62 4.31
C ALA A 186 -5.02 31.16 5.45
N ASN A 187 -5.49 31.39 6.68
CA ASN A 187 -4.82 30.94 7.89
C ASN A 187 -5.76 30.11 8.75
N CYS A 188 -5.43 28.84 8.89
CA CYS A 188 -6.17 27.88 9.73
C CYS A 188 -5.21 26.81 10.25
N ASP A 189 -5.73 25.86 11.02
CA ASP A 189 -5.00 24.62 11.30
C ASP A 189 -4.86 23.77 10.04
N ASP A 190 -3.67 23.76 9.46
CA ASP A 190 -3.32 22.98 8.26
C ASP A 190 -2.65 21.64 8.58
N SER A 191 -2.76 21.15 9.83
CA SER A 191 -2.18 19.87 10.29
C SER A 191 -2.62 18.65 9.49
N VAL A 192 -3.71 18.76 8.71
CA VAL A 192 -4.12 17.73 7.76
C VAL A 192 -3.03 17.44 6.73
N LEU A 193 -2.24 18.44 6.32
CA LEU A 193 -1.14 18.27 5.37
C LEU A 193 -0.02 17.41 5.96
N ASP A 194 0.28 17.59 7.25
CA ASP A 194 1.29 16.78 7.95
C ASP A 194 0.77 15.35 8.16
N ARG A 195 -0.50 15.19 8.52
CA ARG A 195 -1.13 13.85 8.61
C ARG A 195 -1.09 13.12 7.27
N ASN A 196 -1.39 13.80 6.17
CA ASN A 196 -1.29 13.21 4.83
C ASN A 196 0.14 12.82 4.48
N THR A 197 1.13 13.63 4.88
CA THR A 197 2.56 13.33 4.68
C THR A 197 2.97 12.10 5.48
N VAL A 198 2.59 12.01 6.76
CA VAL A 198 2.86 10.83 7.59
C VAL A 198 2.17 9.58 7.03
N LEU A 199 0.92 9.73 6.59
CA LEU A 199 0.19 8.62 5.97
C LEU A 199 0.86 8.16 4.67
N SER A 200 1.27 9.09 3.80
CA SER A 200 1.97 8.77 2.55
C SER A 200 3.25 7.96 2.79
N GLN A 201 4.04 8.36 3.78
CA GLN A 201 5.25 7.64 4.19
C GLN A 201 4.94 6.23 4.70
N LYS A 202 3.93 6.12 5.58
CA LYS A 202 3.50 4.84 6.15
C LYS A 202 3.08 3.83 5.09
N ILE A 203 2.41 4.27 4.03
CA ILE A 203 1.93 3.39 2.97
C ILE A 203 2.83 3.39 1.73
N GLY A 204 4.01 4.03 1.80
CA GLY A 204 5.00 4.03 0.72
C GLY A 204 4.57 4.80 -0.53
N VAL A 205 3.88 5.93 -0.37
CA VAL A 205 3.61 6.86 -1.47
C VAL A 205 4.80 7.81 -1.61
N ALA A 206 5.57 7.67 -2.68
CA ALA A 206 6.78 8.44 -2.93
C ALA A 206 6.59 9.61 -3.92
N GLY A 207 5.47 9.65 -4.64
CA GLY A 207 5.23 10.67 -5.67
C GLY A 207 3.76 10.95 -5.94
N THR A 208 3.53 11.99 -6.74
CA THR A 208 2.18 12.45 -7.10
C THR A 208 1.97 12.53 -8.62
N PRO A 209 0.78 12.19 -9.11
CA PRO A 209 -0.30 11.58 -8.35
C PRO A 209 -0.04 10.10 -8.05
N THR A 210 -0.52 9.62 -6.91
CA THR A 210 -0.66 8.18 -6.63
C THR A 210 -2.12 7.89 -6.32
N LEU A 211 -2.70 6.95 -7.07
CA LEU A 211 -4.07 6.50 -6.91
C LEU A 211 -4.09 5.20 -6.11
N ILE A 212 -5.04 5.08 -5.18
CA ILE A 212 -5.28 3.86 -4.41
C ILE A 212 -6.77 3.53 -4.53
N PHE A 213 -7.07 2.26 -4.82
CA PHE A 213 -8.43 1.77 -5.06
C PHE A 213 -8.97 0.96 -3.87
N PRO A 214 -10.29 0.74 -3.78
CA PRO A 214 -10.91 -0.02 -2.69
C PRO A 214 -10.42 -1.46 -2.54
N ASP A 215 -9.93 -2.09 -3.61
CA ASP A 215 -9.28 -3.42 -3.55
C ASP A 215 -7.87 -3.38 -2.95
N GLY A 216 -7.37 -2.20 -2.58
CA GLY A 216 -6.03 -1.96 -2.03
C GLY A 216 -4.95 -1.80 -3.09
N SER A 217 -5.23 -1.99 -4.36
CA SER A 217 -4.27 -1.79 -5.44
C SER A 217 -3.97 -0.32 -5.66
N ARG A 218 -2.81 -0.04 -6.28
CA ARG A 218 -2.38 1.34 -6.58
C ARG A 218 -1.95 1.53 -8.02
N LEU A 219 -1.96 2.78 -8.46
CA LEU A 219 -1.33 3.25 -9.68
C LEU A 219 -0.52 4.53 -9.38
N GLY A 220 0.74 4.56 -9.79
CA GLY A 220 1.56 5.77 -9.80
C GLY A 220 1.43 6.50 -11.13
N GLY A 221 1.41 7.84 -11.06
CA GLY A 221 1.27 8.67 -12.27
C GLY A 221 -0.15 8.73 -12.85
N VAL A 222 -0.25 9.16 -14.10
CA VAL A 222 -1.54 9.33 -14.79
C VAL A 222 -1.65 8.28 -15.89
N PRO A 223 -2.57 7.32 -15.78
CA PRO A 223 -2.88 6.40 -16.87
C PRO A 223 -3.61 7.15 -18.01
N SER A 224 -3.80 6.53 -19.18
CA SER A 224 -4.72 7.07 -20.16
C SER A 224 -6.15 7.14 -19.58
N TYR A 225 -7.00 8.00 -20.15
CA TYR A 225 -8.39 8.14 -19.68
C TYR A 225 -9.13 6.79 -19.69
N GLU A 226 -8.97 6.02 -20.76
CA GLU A 226 -9.59 4.71 -20.92
C GLU A 226 -9.10 3.72 -19.86
N ASN A 227 -7.79 3.70 -19.58
CA ASN A 227 -7.20 2.86 -18.55
C ASN A 227 -7.63 3.26 -17.15
N LEU A 228 -7.83 4.56 -16.90
CA LEU A 228 -8.40 5.05 -15.64
C LEU A 228 -9.83 4.56 -15.44
N VAL A 229 -10.68 4.69 -16.49
CA VAL A 229 -12.07 4.21 -16.45
C VAL A 229 -12.11 2.70 -16.20
N LYS A 230 -11.27 1.94 -16.89
CA LYS A 230 -11.14 0.49 -16.71
C LYS A 230 -10.73 0.15 -15.27
N ALA A 231 -9.69 0.81 -14.77
CA ALA A 231 -9.20 0.58 -13.39
C ALA A 231 -10.26 0.89 -12.32
N LEU A 232 -11.02 1.99 -12.49
CA LEU A 232 -12.12 2.34 -11.60
C LEU A 232 -13.20 1.25 -11.56
N ARG A 233 -13.54 0.65 -12.69
CA ARG A 233 -14.54 -0.42 -12.78
C ARG A 233 -14.04 -1.74 -12.15
N GLU A 234 -12.82 -2.13 -12.47
CA GLU A 234 -12.27 -3.43 -12.08
C GLU A 234 -11.82 -3.48 -10.61
N ARG A 235 -11.41 -2.34 -10.04
CA ARG A 235 -10.80 -2.26 -8.70
C ARG A 235 -11.74 -1.72 -7.62
N ASN A 236 -13.05 -1.67 -7.92
CA ASN A 236 -14.12 -1.31 -6.99
C ASN A 236 -15.03 -2.52 -6.78
N PRO A 237 -14.63 -3.53 -5.99
CA PRO A 237 -15.39 -4.75 -5.81
C PRO A 237 -16.77 -4.47 -5.20
N GLY A 238 -17.81 -5.07 -5.77
CA GLY A 238 -19.19 -4.93 -5.29
C GLY A 238 -19.93 -3.67 -5.76
N LYS A 239 -19.44 -2.96 -6.78
CA LYS A 239 -20.06 -1.75 -7.36
C LYS A 239 -20.55 -1.96 -8.79
#